data_b05e77652c2edacc80782d5fb9ab6b61
#
_entry.id   b05e77652c2edacc80782d5fb9ab6b61
#
_cell.length_a   1.000
_cell.length_b   1.000
_cell.length_c   1.000
_cell.angle_alpha   90.00
_cell.angle_beta   90.00
_cell.angle_gamma   90.00
#
_symmetry.space_group_name_H-M   'P 1'
#
loop_
_entity.id
_entity.type
_entity.pdbx_description
1 polymer ?
#
loop_
_entity_poly.entity_id
_entity_poly.type
_entity_poly.pdbx_seq_one_letter_code
_entity_poly.pdbx_strand_id
1 'polypeptide(L)'
;MARAFATVCVLLGFLTGVNAVAEKAAKTPGSQAIVIVFKDGRQQSFSMADVARIEFQGSPSEATTASPDMPSRGHFLGKWELGQGNGSNFYVTLEANGDASKSIGSSHHGTWTVVNGEARITWDEGSYDAIRKVGGKYLKFWYPDGNFSGKPNNVAGAEHIESKPI
;
A
#
# COMPACT_ATOMS: atom_id res chain seq x y z
N MET A 1 11.89 -42.69 73.14
CA MET A 1 11.55 -43.88 72.37
C MET A 1 10.41 -43.56 71.44
N ALA A 2 10.65 -43.26 70.17
CA ALA A 2 9.64 -43.14 69.16
C ALA A 2 10.27 -43.55 67.81
N ARG A 3 9.70 -44.55 67.22
CA ARG A 3 10.18 -45.19 65.97
C ARG A 3 9.54 -44.42 64.81
N ALA A 4 10.35 -43.94 63.91
CA ALA A 4 9.94 -43.38 62.64
C ALA A 4 9.64 -44.49 61.63
N PHE A 5 8.45 -44.46 61.02
CA PHE A 5 8.13 -45.26 59.82
C PHE A 5 8.30 -44.37 58.59
N ALA A 6 9.18 -44.75 57.72
CA ALA A 6 9.36 -44.15 56.43
C ALA A 6 8.42 -44.85 55.45
N THR A 7 7.45 -44.10 54.89
CA THR A 7 6.60 -44.56 53.79
C THR A 7 7.22 -44.10 52.48
N VAL A 8 7.67 -45.07 51.70
CA VAL A 8 8.17 -44.84 50.34
C VAL A 8 6.98 -44.87 49.37
N CYS A 9 6.59 -43.71 48.83
CA CYS A 9 5.64 -43.62 47.71
C CYS A 9 6.42 -43.68 46.40
N VAL A 10 6.33 -44.82 45.69
CA VAL A 10 6.78 -44.93 44.33
C VAL A 10 5.71 -44.34 43.39
N LEU A 11 5.95 -43.15 42.86
CA LEU A 11 5.17 -42.56 41.80
C LEU A 11 5.67 -43.02 40.44
N LEU A 12 4.95 -43.96 39.81
CA LEU A 12 5.14 -44.27 38.39
C LEU A 12 4.64 -43.08 37.57
N GLY A 13 5.54 -42.26 37.07
CA GLY A 13 5.25 -41.26 36.08
C GLY A 13 5.10 -41.91 34.70
N PHE A 14 3.90 -41.89 34.14
CA PHE A 14 3.68 -42.17 32.73
C PHE A 14 4.19 -40.99 31.92
N LEU A 15 5.35 -41.13 31.27
CA LEU A 15 5.78 -40.25 30.21
C LEU A 15 4.98 -40.59 28.96
N THR A 16 3.94 -39.84 28.68
CA THR A 16 3.37 -39.80 27.33
C THR A 16 4.29 -38.95 26.45
N GLY A 17 5.11 -39.63 25.68
CA GLY A 17 5.92 -38.99 24.64
C GLY A 17 5.05 -38.39 23.60
N VAL A 18 4.96 -37.05 23.58
CA VAL A 18 4.45 -36.30 22.44
C VAL A 18 5.54 -36.32 21.38
N ASN A 19 5.44 -37.24 20.42
CA ASN A 19 6.26 -37.20 19.23
C ASN A 19 5.89 -35.99 18.44
N ALA A 20 6.59 -34.86 18.64
CA ALA A 20 6.61 -33.76 17.70
C ALA A 20 7.32 -34.28 16.43
N VAL A 21 6.53 -34.72 15.46
CA VAL A 21 7.02 -34.95 14.10
C VAL A 21 7.35 -33.56 13.54
N ALA A 22 8.61 -33.19 13.62
CA ALA A 22 9.15 -32.10 12.85
C ALA A 22 9.11 -32.53 11.39
N GLU A 23 8.05 -32.17 10.70
CA GLU A 23 7.95 -32.30 9.25
C GLU A 23 9.02 -31.40 8.64
N LYS A 24 10.13 -32.05 8.25
CA LYS A 24 11.22 -31.41 7.53
C LYS A 24 10.71 -30.99 6.18
N ALA A 25 10.25 -29.71 6.09
CA ALA A 25 9.88 -29.10 4.84
C ALA A 25 11.05 -29.26 3.85
N ALA A 26 10.88 -30.13 2.88
CA ALA A 26 11.79 -30.28 1.76
C ALA A 26 11.75 -28.95 0.98
N LYS A 27 12.86 -28.22 1.04
CA LYS A 27 13.05 -26.96 0.33
C LYS A 27 13.20 -27.26 -1.15
N THR A 28 12.10 -27.26 -1.87
CA THR A 28 12.08 -27.30 -3.34
C THR A 28 12.59 -25.94 -3.83
N PRO A 29 13.64 -25.89 -4.69
CA PRO A 29 14.15 -24.62 -5.21
C PRO A 29 13.06 -24.00 -6.10
N GLY A 30 12.53 -22.83 -5.75
CA GLY A 30 11.74 -21.99 -6.63
C GLY A 30 10.27 -21.79 -6.30
N SER A 31 9.70 -22.40 -5.26
CA SER A 31 8.32 -22.10 -4.87
C SER A 31 8.27 -20.82 -4.02
N GLN A 32 7.89 -19.72 -4.63
CA GLN A 32 7.50 -18.51 -3.90
C GLN A 32 6.23 -18.84 -3.09
N ALA A 33 6.21 -18.46 -1.83
CA ALA A 33 5.06 -18.67 -0.94
C ALA A 33 4.58 -17.34 -0.38
N ILE A 34 3.27 -17.18 -0.26
CA ILE A 34 2.65 -16.09 0.48
C ILE A 34 2.49 -16.56 1.91
N VAL A 35 3.02 -15.81 2.88
CA VAL A 35 2.86 -16.07 4.30
C VAL A 35 1.93 -15.01 4.89
N ILE A 36 0.78 -15.44 5.40
CA ILE A 36 -0.15 -14.58 6.11
C ILE A 36 0.14 -14.72 7.61
N VAL A 37 0.50 -13.60 8.24
CA VAL A 37 0.71 -13.53 9.70
C VAL A 37 -0.52 -12.87 10.31
N PHE A 38 -1.21 -13.58 11.19
CA PHE A 38 -2.40 -13.09 11.90
C PHE A 38 -1.98 -12.26 13.13
N LYS A 39 -2.89 -11.38 13.59
CA LYS A 39 -2.64 -10.55 14.77
C LYS A 39 -2.42 -11.34 16.06
N ASP A 40 -2.88 -12.58 16.12
CA ASP A 40 -2.68 -13.52 17.23
C ASP A 40 -1.36 -14.31 17.12
N GLY A 41 -0.51 -13.99 16.13
CA GLY A 41 0.78 -14.62 15.90
C GLY A 41 0.74 -15.93 15.09
N ARG A 42 -0.43 -16.43 14.71
CA ARG A 42 -0.53 -17.58 13.80
C ARG A 42 -0.02 -17.21 12.41
N GLN A 43 0.55 -18.19 11.73
CA GLN A 43 1.02 -18.02 10.35
C GLN A 43 0.40 -19.10 9.45
N GLN A 44 0.04 -18.71 8.24
CA GLN A 44 -0.44 -19.62 7.21
C GLN A 44 0.31 -19.35 5.90
N SER A 45 0.86 -20.40 5.30
CA SER A 45 1.60 -20.30 4.05
C SER A 45 0.80 -20.89 2.90
N PHE A 46 0.82 -20.22 1.75
CA PHE A 46 0.20 -20.66 0.51
C PHE A 46 1.25 -20.69 -0.60
N SER A 47 1.29 -21.79 -1.37
CA SER A 47 2.14 -21.83 -2.57
C SER A 47 1.62 -20.86 -3.62
N MET A 48 2.50 -20.05 -4.21
CA MET A 48 2.11 -19.16 -5.33
C MET A 48 1.59 -19.92 -6.54
N ALA A 49 1.95 -21.22 -6.69
CA ALA A 49 1.42 -22.07 -7.76
C ALA A 49 -0.07 -22.39 -7.57
N ASP A 50 -0.58 -22.35 -6.34
CA ASP A 50 -1.95 -22.69 -5.99
C ASP A 50 -2.83 -21.44 -5.85
N VAL A 51 -2.23 -20.23 -5.92
CA VAL A 51 -2.93 -18.95 -5.75
C VAL A 51 -3.20 -18.35 -7.12
N ALA A 52 -4.46 -18.43 -7.57
CA ALA A 52 -4.90 -17.81 -8.81
C ALA A 52 -5.06 -16.27 -8.66
N ARG A 53 -5.51 -15.81 -7.48
CA ARG A 53 -5.74 -14.39 -7.17
C ARG A 53 -5.81 -14.18 -5.66
N ILE A 54 -5.33 -13.03 -5.19
CA ILE A 54 -5.52 -12.56 -3.81
C ILE A 54 -6.55 -11.44 -3.84
N GLU A 55 -7.65 -11.63 -3.10
CA GLU A 55 -8.66 -10.60 -2.92
C GLU A 55 -8.69 -10.21 -1.44
N PHE A 56 -8.52 -8.94 -1.17
CA PHE A 56 -8.71 -8.40 0.17
C PHE A 56 -10.16 -7.94 0.29
N GLN A 57 -11.00 -8.76 0.90
CA GLN A 57 -12.32 -8.31 1.35
C GLN A 57 -12.11 -7.49 2.65
N GLY A 58 -11.53 -6.31 2.50
CA GLY A 58 -11.67 -5.26 3.51
C GLY A 58 -13.12 -4.80 3.49
N SER A 59 -13.67 -4.35 4.66
CA SER A 59 -15.00 -3.71 4.77
C SER A 59 -15.44 -3.11 3.46
N PRO A 60 -16.72 -3.08 3.11
CA PRO A 60 -17.13 -2.58 1.81
C PRO A 60 -16.64 -1.13 1.64
N SER A 61 -15.34 -0.97 1.46
CA SER A 61 -14.82 -0.02 0.53
C SER A 61 -15.44 -0.52 -0.74
N GLU A 62 -16.58 0.06 -1.06
CA GLU A 62 -17.25 -0.03 -2.32
C GLU A 62 -16.27 -0.56 -3.36
N ALA A 63 -16.51 -1.81 -3.85
CA ALA A 63 -16.15 -2.05 -5.23
C ALA A 63 -16.68 -0.78 -5.91
N THR A 64 -15.79 0.16 -6.13
CA THR A 64 -16.09 1.35 -6.88
C THR A 64 -16.50 0.78 -8.22
N THR A 65 -17.79 0.53 -8.39
CA THR A 65 -18.42 0.73 -9.68
C THR A 65 -17.94 2.12 -10.01
N ALA A 66 -16.84 2.17 -10.78
CA ALA A 66 -16.28 3.40 -11.25
C ALA A 66 -17.48 4.16 -11.77
N SER A 67 -17.90 5.19 -11.04
CA SER A 67 -18.98 6.05 -11.53
C SER A 67 -18.51 6.39 -12.93
N PRO A 68 -19.36 6.28 -13.96
CA PRO A 68 -18.94 6.47 -15.36
C PRO A 68 -18.16 7.76 -15.59
N ASP A 69 -18.21 8.68 -14.63
CA ASP A 69 -17.55 9.99 -14.64
C ASP A 69 -16.23 10.07 -13.83
N MET A 70 -15.80 8.99 -13.14
CA MET A 70 -14.51 9.02 -12.41
C MET A 70 -13.34 8.74 -13.34
N PRO A 71 -12.35 9.66 -13.42
CA PRO A 71 -11.17 9.45 -14.23
C PRO A 71 -10.40 8.20 -13.80
N SER A 72 -10.12 7.32 -14.76
CA SER A 72 -9.29 6.14 -14.56
C SER A 72 -7.81 6.50 -14.46
N ARG A 73 -6.96 5.56 -14.01
CA ARG A 73 -5.51 5.75 -13.97
C ARG A 73 -4.94 6.17 -15.33
N GLY A 74 -5.39 5.57 -16.42
CA GLY A 74 -4.95 5.90 -17.78
C GLY A 74 -5.18 7.36 -18.17
N HIS A 75 -6.17 8.00 -17.57
CA HIS A 75 -6.48 9.41 -17.84
C HIS A 75 -5.43 10.37 -17.27
N PHE A 76 -4.73 9.97 -16.20
CA PHE A 76 -3.72 10.81 -15.55
C PHE A 76 -2.30 10.59 -16.09
N LEU A 77 -2.07 9.55 -16.90
CA LEU A 77 -0.75 9.27 -17.46
C LEU A 77 -0.27 10.41 -18.37
N GLY A 78 1.03 10.70 -18.28
CA GLY A 78 1.70 11.67 -19.12
C GLY A 78 2.03 12.97 -18.39
N LYS A 79 2.13 14.06 -19.14
CA LYS A 79 2.64 15.34 -18.65
C LYS A 79 1.54 16.33 -18.33
N TRP A 80 1.65 16.92 -17.16
CA TRP A 80 0.74 17.92 -16.61
C TRP A 80 1.46 19.25 -16.39
N GLU A 81 0.80 20.35 -16.67
CA GLU A 81 1.18 21.68 -16.26
C GLU A 81 0.38 22.07 -15.01
N LEU A 82 1.06 22.35 -13.91
CA LEU A 82 0.46 22.64 -12.61
C LEU A 82 0.81 24.06 -12.15
N GLY A 83 -0.21 24.82 -11.74
CA GLY A 83 -0.01 26.14 -11.18
C GLY A 83 0.62 26.09 -9.77
N GLN A 84 1.46 27.08 -9.45
CA GLN A 84 2.02 27.28 -8.10
C GLN A 84 1.14 28.17 -7.21
N GLY A 85 0.11 28.81 -7.76
CA GLY A 85 -0.75 29.75 -7.04
C GLY A 85 -0.22 31.19 -6.96
N ASN A 86 0.97 31.44 -7.49
CA ASN A 86 1.60 32.76 -7.58
C ASN A 86 1.70 33.32 -9.02
N GLY A 87 1.01 32.67 -9.96
CA GLY A 87 1.05 32.98 -11.39
C GLY A 87 2.11 32.20 -12.18
N SER A 88 2.99 31.44 -11.51
CA SER A 88 3.95 30.55 -12.16
C SER A 88 3.38 29.14 -12.30
N ASN A 89 3.92 28.37 -13.25
CA ASN A 89 3.59 26.97 -13.47
C ASN A 89 4.84 26.10 -13.38
N PHE A 90 4.63 24.80 -13.22
CA PHE A 90 5.66 23.77 -13.30
C PHE A 90 5.07 22.52 -13.95
N TYR A 91 5.93 21.61 -14.33
CA TYR A 91 5.52 20.37 -14.99
C TYR A 91 5.66 19.17 -14.06
N VAL A 92 4.69 18.26 -14.19
CA VAL A 92 4.71 16.94 -13.54
C VAL A 92 4.50 15.89 -14.61
N THR A 93 5.27 14.82 -14.58
CA THR A 93 5.06 13.63 -15.42
C THR A 93 4.65 12.47 -14.53
N LEU A 94 3.55 11.79 -14.90
CA LEU A 94 3.01 10.62 -14.22
C LEU A 94 3.21 9.39 -15.10
N GLU A 95 4.07 8.46 -14.67
CA GLU A 95 4.46 7.29 -15.44
C GLU A 95 3.58 6.06 -15.15
N ALA A 96 3.51 5.13 -16.10
CA ALA A 96 2.66 3.95 -15.98
C ALA A 96 3.11 3.00 -14.84
N ASN A 97 4.40 2.97 -14.52
CA ASN A 97 4.99 2.18 -13.44
C ASN A 97 4.63 2.72 -12.03
N GLY A 98 4.09 3.95 -11.94
CA GLY A 98 3.75 4.60 -10.67
C GLY A 98 4.76 5.64 -10.22
N ASP A 99 5.81 5.88 -10.98
CA ASP A 99 6.75 6.95 -10.72
C ASP A 99 6.17 8.30 -11.13
N ALA A 100 6.58 9.34 -10.43
CA ALA A 100 6.26 10.73 -10.73
C ALA A 100 7.53 11.57 -10.74
N SER A 101 7.57 12.55 -11.63
CA SER A 101 8.65 13.53 -11.66
C SER A 101 8.09 14.95 -11.77
N LYS A 102 8.83 15.93 -11.23
CA LYS A 102 8.46 17.36 -11.34
C LYS A 102 9.65 18.22 -11.74
N SER A 103 9.36 19.36 -12.36
CA SER A 103 10.39 20.28 -12.87
C SER A 103 10.86 21.31 -11.86
N ILE A 104 10.36 21.30 -10.62
CA ILE A 104 10.71 22.25 -9.55
C ILE A 104 11.02 21.55 -8.23
N GLY A 105 11.69 22.26 -7.32
CA GLY A 105 11.99 21.79 -5.97
C GLY A 105 13.37 21.16 -5.85
N SER A 106 13.70 20.70 -4.65
CA SER A 106 14.99 20.05 -4.32
C SER A 106 15.01 18.57 -4.68
N SER A 107 13.85 17.91 -4.60
CA SER A 107 13.63 16.56 -5.10
C SER A 107 12.68 16.61 -6.28
N HIS A 108 13.06 15.96 -7.38
CA HIS A 108 12.31 15.92 -8.62
C HIS A 108 11.51 14.63 -8.78
N HIS A 109 11.59 13.71 -7.82
CA HIS A 109 11.00 12.37 -7.89
C HIS A 109 9.95 12.15 -6.80
N GLY A 110 9.05 11.21 -7.08
CA GLY A 110 8.01 10.76 -6.20
C GLY A 110 7.26 9.57 -6.78
N THR A 111 6.19 9.18 -6.13
CA THR A 111 5.29 8.10 -6.58
C THR A 111 3.87 8.60 -6.67
N TRP A 112 3.05 7.95 -7.52
CA TRP A 112 1.66 8.33 -7.66
C TRP A 112 0.71 7.14 -7.80
N THR A 113 -0.52 7.36 -7.39
CA THR A 113 -1.62 6.40 -7.51
C THR A 113 -2.94 7.12 -7.74
N VAL A 114 -3.99 6.39 -8.14
CA VAL A 114 -5.34 6.93 -8.24
C VAL A 114 -6.18 6.45 -7.08
N VAL A 115 -6.81 7.38 -6.38
CA VAL A 115 -7.73 7.11 -5.26
C VAL A 115 -8.98 7.94 -5.47
N ASN A 116 -10.14 7.30 -5.58
CA ASN A 116 -11.45 7.95 -5.76
C ASN A 116 -11.49 8.95 -6.93
N GLY A 117 -10.85 8.60 -8.06
CA GLY A 117 -10.84 9.45 -9.26
C GLY A 117 -9.92 10.67 -9.18
N GLU A 118 -9.01 10.74 -8.21
CA GLU A 118 -7.95 11.74 -8.13
C GLU A 118 -6.56 11.09 -8.23
N ALA A 119 -5.62 11.70 -8.94
CA ALA A 119 -4.23 11.31 -8.90
C ALA A 119 -3.59 11.90 -7.64
N ARG A 120 -3.06 11.03 -6.77
CA ARG A 120 -2.33 11.40 -5.55
C ARG A 120 -0.85 11.15 -5.75
N ILE A 121 -0.05 12.15 -5.52
CA ILE A 121 1.39 12.15 -5.73
C ILE A 121 2.07 12.39 -4.38
N THR A 122 2.99 11.50 -4.03
CA THR A 122 3.85 11.61 -2.84
C THR A 122 5.25 11.94 -3.31
N TRP A 123 5.79 13.08 -2.90
CA TRP A 123 7.13 13.51 -3.26
C TRP A 123 8.17 13.02 -2.24
N ASP A 124 9.38 12.76 -2.68
CA ASP A 124 10.47 12.25 -1.82
C ASP A 124 10.85 13.23 -0.71
N GLU A 125 10.59 14.54 -0.90
CA GLU A 125 10.78 15.54 0.16
C GLU A 125 9.65 15.58 1.20
N GLY A 126 8.63 14.72 1.07
CA GLY A 126 7.55 14.57 2.05
C GLY A 126 6.34 15.45 1.81
N SER A 127 6.31 16.27 0.76
CA SER A 127 5.10 16.98 0.35
C SER A 127 4.21 16.11 -0.54
N TYR A 128 2.96 16.55 -0.75
CA TYR A 128 1.95 15.80 -1.50
C TYR A 128 1.19 16.71 -2.44
N ASP A 129 0.92 16.21 -3.64
CA ASP A 129 0.00 16.85 -4.59
C ASP A 129 -1.15 15.91 -4.92
N ALA A 130 -2.36 16.46 -5.09
CA ALA A 130 -3.48 15.74 -5.68
C ALA A 130 -3.98 16.50 -6.91
N ILE A 131 -4.23 15.77 -8.00
CA ILE A 131 -4.90 16.32 -9.20
C ILE A 131 -6.29 15.72 -9.25
N ARG A 132 -7.33 16.57 -9.19
CA ARG A 132 -8.72 16.13 -9.26
C ARG A 132 -9.58 17.05 -10.10
N LYS A 133 -10.67 16.50 -10.63
CA LYS A 133 -11.65 17.23 -11.41
C LYS A 133 -12.65 17.93 -10.48
N VAL A 134 -12.77 19.24 -10.60
CA VAL A 134 -13.73 20.07 -9.84
C VAL A 134 -14.45 20.99 -10.81
N GLY A 135 -15.78 20.90 -10.89
CA GLY A 135 -16.57 21.76 -11.77
C GLY A 135 -16.16 21.68 -13.25
N GLY A 136 -15.75 20.50 -13.73
CA GLY A 136 -15.34 20.27 -15.12
C GLY A 136 -13.88 20.60 -15.44
N LYS A 137 -13.12 21.19 -14.51
CA LYS A 137 -11.71 21.55 -14.66
C LYS A 137 -10.84 20.70 -13.73
N TYR A 138 -9.59 20.46 -14.12
CA TYR A 138 -8.62 19.86 -13.23
C TYR A 138 -7.95 20.92 -12.38
N LEU A 139 -7.80 20.62 -11.07
CA LEU A 139 -7.10 21.45 -10.11
C LEU A 139 -6.04 20.60 -9.40
N LYS A 140 -4.91 21.23 -9.11
CA LYS A 140 -3.88 20.73 -8.20
C LYS A 140 -4.17 21.20 -6.78
N PHE A 141 -4.01 20.31 -5.82
CA PHE A 141 -4.11 20.56 -4.37
C PHE A 141 -2.79 20.16 -3.73
N TRP A 142 -2.12 21.10 -3.08
CA TRP A 142 -0.84 20.85 -2.42
C TRP A 142 -0.98 20.75 -0.91
N TYR A 143 -0.32 19.72 -0.33
CA TYR A 143 -0.34 19.41 1.10
C TYR A 143 1.10 19.27 1.59
N PRO A 144 1.61 20.20 2.44
CA PRO A 144 2.99 20.16 2.93
C PRO A 144 3.23 19.03 3.94
N ASP A 145 2.18 18.63 4.67
CA ASP A 145 2.29 17.78 5.86
C ASP A 145 1.97 16.30 5.60
N GLY A 146 2.02 15.86 4.35
CA GLY A 146 1.82 14.46 4.00
C GLY A 146 0.43 13.88 4.26
N ASN A 147 -0.62 14.70 4.28
CA ASN A 147 -1.97 14.28 4.61
C ASN A 147 -3.01 14.77 3.59
N PHE A 148 -3.45 13.87 2.71
CA PHE A 148 -4.52 14.18 1.73
C PHE A 148 -5.90 14.47 2.34
N SER A 149 -6.13 14.13 3.60
CA SER A 149 -7.38 14.38 4.32
C SER A 149 -7.42 15.77 4.98
N GLY A 150 -6.28 16.44 5.02
CA GLY A 150 -6.16 17.77 5.58
C GLY A 150 -6.67 18.88 4.65
N LYS A 151 -6.58 20.13 5.12
CA LYS A 151 -6.81 21.30 4.28
C LYS A 151 -5.58 21.53 3.38
N PRO A 152 -5.74 21.64 2.06
CA PRO A 152 -4.62 21.99 1.20
C PRO A 152 -4.12 23.41 1.49
N ASN A 153 -2.83 23.62 1.47
CA ASN A 153 -2.21 24.95 1.63
C ASN A 153 -2.28 25.76 0.32
N ASN A 154 -2.37 25.08 -0.82
CA ASN A 154 -2.47 25.73 -2.11
C ASN A 154 -3.41 24.94 -3.04
N VAL A 155 -4.22 25.68 -3.81
CA VAL A 155 -5.06 25.14 -4.88
C VAL A 155 -4.82 25.97 -6.11
N ALA A 156 -4.48 25.33 -7.23
CA ALA A 156 -4.19 25.99 -8.50
C ALA A 156 -4.68 25.16 -9.69
N GLY A 157 -4.64 25.73 -10.89
CA GLY A 157 -4.99 25.01 -12.11
C GLY A 157 -4.08 23.83 -12.39
N ALA A 158 -4.64 22.80 -13.02
CA ALA A 158 -3.91 21.66 -13.57
C ALA A 158 -4.39 21.42 -15.01
N GLU A 159 -3.46 21.34 -15.95
CA GLU A 159 -3.75 21.09 -17.36
C GLU A 159 -2.96 19.86 -17.83
N HIS A 160 -3.66 18.92 -18.48
CA HIS A 160 -3.03 17.75 -19.09
C HIS A 160 -2.52 18.14 -20.46
N ILE A 161 -1.22 18.24 -20.64
CA ILE A 161 -0.60 18.72 -21.88
C ILE A 161 -0.08 17.61 -22.77
N GLU A 162 0.12 16.40 -22.24
CA GLU A 162 0.62 15.27 -23.01
C GLU A 162 0.14 13.94 -22.40
N SER A 163 -0.67 13.18 -23.14
CA SER A 163 -1.27 11.93 -22.68
C SER A 163 -0.41 10.70 -22.95
N LYS A 164 0.77 10.82 -23.59
CA LYS A 164 1.72 9.72 -23.78
C LYS A 164 2.76 9.74 -22.67
N PRO A 165 2.99 8.61 -21.98
CA PRO A 165 4.18 8.46 -21.15
C PRO A 165 5.41 8.57 -22.04
N ILE A 166 6.38 9.34 -21.58
CA ILE A 166 7.68 9.49 -22.24
C ILE A 166 8.49 8.20 -22.01
#